data_d9e57d5a3eaed9ebf8cef1d779addc4c
#
_entry.id   d9e57d5a3eaed9ebf8cef1d779addc4c
#
_cell.length_a   1.000
_cell.length_b   1.000
_cell.length_c   1.000
_cell.angle_alpha   90.00
_cell.angle_beta   90.00
_cell.angle_gamma   90.00
#
_symmetry.space_group_name_H-M   'P 1'
#
loop_
_entity.id
_entity.type
_entity.pdbx_description
1 polymer ?
#
loop_
_entity_poly.entity_id
_entity_poly.type
_entity_poly.pdbx_seq_one_letter_code
_entity_poly.pdbx_strand_id
1 'polypeptide(L)'
;MLYLFHKLIHQRGKKMISTRDLSMESGHYARMGDQECQKIHMATLEILERTGVDVHDEKARKLLEQGGADVEGLRVRLPEHMVTQALATVPQRITLYDRNKKPAIRAWGHNTYYGGGSDCLNILDHRTGERRRPVLSDVVEAAKVMDSLPEIDFVMSLILPVDVDQRIYDRYQMEVMLNHTTKPIVFVAPDFEGCKAAVEMCEAVAGGEKAFRRHPFATCYINVTSGLVANDEALQKCMYLAQKGLPQLWIPLNAGGVNSPATTAGCMASMNAGILLGIVLSQLIKPGAPVAVPGWNGGPYNLQTMVGNYVLADEQGVPTSMGKYYNLPVFGLGGSTDSKVLDQQCGIEMSLSLMTALLHGANIVHDVGFMDSGLQGSLQLQVMANETIGFIRAATRGVPVNDDTLALDVIDEQGPTGQYLQHPHTMKHFKTPFYSKLFEKGTYYQWEKKGKMSMEEHAAKIVDKLIEKHTIEPLPEEVQLKIKAIVQREQAWIDDKEA
;
A
#
# COMPACT_ATOMS: atom_id res chain seq x y z
N MET A 1 -46.43 -4.35 -1.17
CA MET A 1 -45.32 -3.39 -1.25
C MET A 1 -43.98 -3.99 -0.74
N LEU A 2 -43.91 -4.56 0.46
CA LEU A 2 -42.74 -5.28 0.97
C LEU A 2 -42.20 -6.42 0.04
N TYR A 3 -43.08 -7.14 -0.64
CA TYR A 3 -42.74 -8.22 -1.56
C TYR A 3 -42.09 -7.73 -2.87
N LEU A 4 -42.49 -6.58 -3.38
CA LEU A 4 -41.85 -5.90 -4.52
C LEU A 4 -40.48 -5.33 -4.15
N PHE A 5 -40.34 -4.85 -2.92
CA PHE A 5 -39.07 -4.37 -2.35
C PHE A 5 -38.04 -5.49 -2.26
N HIS A 6 -38.46 -6.70 -1.84
CA HIS A 6 -37.57 -7.87 -1.73
C HIS A 6 -37.13 -8.39 -3.10
N LYS A 7 -37.98 -8.32 -4.13
CA LYS A 7 -37.65 -8.74 -5.51
C LYS A 7 -36.70 -7.79 -6.24
N LEU A 8 -36.81 -6.47 -5.98
CA LEU A 8 -35.89 -5.47 -6.55
C LEU A 8 -34.49 -5.54 -5.96
N ILE A 9 -34.36 -5.98 -4.69
CA ILE A 9 -33.06 -6.20 -4.03
C ILE A 9 -32.37 -7.46 -4.58
N HIS A 10 -33.12 -8.49 -5.05
CA HIS A 10 -32.54 -9.74 -5.50
C HIS A 10 -32.18 -9.79 -6.99
N GLN A 11 -32.67 -8.87 -7.84
CA GLN A 11 -32.49 -8.92 -9.29
C GLN A 11 -31.31 -8.13 -9.86
N ARG A 12 -30.59 -7.35 -9.05
CA ARG A 12 -29.32 -6.76 -9.52
C ARG A 12 -28.14 -7.51 -8.89
N GLY A 13 -27.40 -8.20 -9.75
CA GLY A 13 -26.18 -8.91 -9.36
C GLY A 13 -25.36 -8.08 -8.38
N LYS A 14 -24.87 -8.74 -7.33
CA LYS A 14 -24.18 -8.18 -6.17
C LYS A 14 -22.84 -7.50 -6.55
N LYS A 15 -22.90 -6.40 -7.31
CA LYS A 15 -21.73 -5.54 -7.46
C LYS A 15 -21.54 -4.82 -6.12
N MET A 16 -20.44 -5.07 -5.44
CA MET A 16 -20.07 -4.27 -4.27
C MET A 16 -19.89 -2.83 -4.74
N ILE A 17 -20.44 -1.87 -3.99
CA ILE A 17 -20.31 -0.45 -4.31
C ILE A 17 -18.94 0.00 -3.78
N SER A 18 -18.04 0.38 -4.69
CA SER A 18 -16.81 1.05 -4.33
C SER A 18 -17.06 2.54 -4.11
N THR A 19 -16.38 3.12 -3.13
CA THR A 19 -16.42 4.56 -2.84
C THR A 19 -15.27 5.33 -3.51
N ARG A 20 -14.41 4.66 -4.27
CA ARG A 20 -13.21 5.23 -4.92
C ARG A 20 -13.46 6.40 -5.85
N ASP A 21 -14.60 6.36 -6.54
CA ASP A 21 -14.91 7.36 -7.58
C ASP A 21 -15.59 8.62 -7.02
N LEU A 22 -15.72 8.71 -5.70
CA LEU A 22 -16.30 9.87 -5.03
C LEU A 22 -15.20 10.91 -4.79
N SER A 23 -15.47 12.15 -5.15
CA SER A 23 -14.55 13.27 -4.91
C SER A 23 -14.25 13.44 -3.43
N MET A 24 -12.98 13.65 -3.09
CA MET A 24 -12.52 13.87 -1.74
C MET A 24 -12.26 15.37 -1.54
N GLU A 25 -13.25 16.08 -1.05
CA GLU A 25 -13.18 17.53 -0.78
C GLU A 25 -13.10 17.85 0.72
N SER A 26 -12.72 16.86 1.55
CA SER A 26 -12.56 17.07 2.98
C SER A 26 -11.25 17.77 3.36
N GLY A 27 -11.18 18.30 4.57
CA GLY A 27 -9.97 18.90 5.11
C GLY A 27 -8.81 17.91 5.14
N HIS A 28 -7.60 18.40 4.90
CA HIS A 28 -6.35 17.66 5.03
C HIS A 28 -5.68 18.03 6.35
N TYR A 29 -4.94 17.08 6.91
CA TYR A 29 -4.19 17.25 8.15
C TYR A 29 -2.71 17.03 7.91
N ALA A 30 -1.90 18.06 8.12
CA ALA A 30 -0.45 17.98 8.06
C ALA A 30 0.15 17.97 9.47
N ARG A 31 1.08 17.06 9.75
CA ARG A 31 1.80 17.00 11.03
C ARG A 31 2.88 18.08 11.12
N MET A 32 3.41 18.51 10.00
CA MET A 32 4.39 19.58 9.88
C MET A 32 3.94 20.56 8.82
N GLY A 33 4.08 21.84 9.10
CA GLY A 33 3.91 22.91 8.12
C GLY A 33 5.15 23.08 7.25
N ASP A 34 5.05 23.97 6.26
CA ASP A 34 6.14 24.23 5.30
C ASP A 34 7.44 24.68 5.99
N GLN A 35 7.36 25.47 7.08
CA GLN A 35 8.54 25.94 7.81
C GLN A 35 9.29 24.82 8.52
N GLU A 36 8.58 23.88 9.14
CA GLU A 36 9.15 22.70 9.77
C GLU A 36 9.78 21.76 8.72
N CYS A 37 9.07 21.52 7.61
CA CYS A 37 9.59 20.73 6.50
C CYS A 37 10.86 21.38 5.89
N GLN A 38 10.88 22.71 5.72
CA GLN A 38 12.06 23.44 5.26
C GLN A 38 13.25 23.27 6.21
N LYS A 39 13.04 23.38 7.53
CA LYS A 39 14.11 23.16 8.53
C LYS A 39 14.68 21.75 8.45
N ILE A 40 13.82 20.73 8.30
CA ILE A 40 14.26 19.35 8.12
C ILE A 40 15.01 19.19 6.79
N HIS A 41 14.55 19.80 5.71
CA HIS A 41 15.25 19.79 4.43
C HIS A 41 16.66 20.40 4.54
N MET A 42 16.80 21.57 5.14
CA MET A 42 18.11 22.21 5.35
C MET A 42 19.05 21.36 6.22
N ALA A 43 18.53 20.78 7.31
CA ALA A 43 19.29 19.84 8.13
C ALA A 43 19.70 18.60 7.34
N THR A 44 18.84 18.11 6.46
CA THR A 44 19.15 16.98 5.58
C THR A 44 20.28 17.29 4.59
N LEU A 45 20.27 18.48 3.99
CA LEU A 45 21.36 18.92 3.11
C LEU A 45 22.69 18.99 3.86
N GLU A 46 22.69 19.54 5.08
CA GLU A 46 23.88 19.55 5.93
C GLU A 46 24.37 18.12 6.27
N ILE A 47 23.45 17.19 6.56
CA ILE A 47 23.79 15.77 6.78
C ILE A 47 24.43 15.17 5.50
N LEU A 48 23.86 15.43 4.34
CA LEU A 48 24.38 14.91 3.07
C LEU A 48 25.77 15.47 2.74
N GLU A 49 26.03 16.73 3.01
CA GLU A 49 27.34 17.37 2.74
C GLU A 49 28.41 17.02 3.78
N ARG A 50 28.07 16.95 5.06
CA ARG A 50 29.04 16.75 6.15
C ARG A 50 29.21 15.28 6.51
N THR A 51 28.09 14.60 6.81
CA THR A 51 28.09 13.21 7.26
C THR A 51 28.13 12.27 6.07
N GLY A 52 27.32 12.52 5.06
CA GLY A 52 27.15 11.64 3.89
C GLY A 52 26.39 10.36 4.21
N VAL A 53 26.31 9.49 3.22
CA VAL A 53 25.62 8.19 3.27
C VAL A 53 26.61 7.10 2.86
N ASP A 54 26.60 5.97 3.54
CA ASP A 54 27.37 4.79 3.12
C ASP A 54 26.62 4.08 1.97
N VAL A 55 27.25 4.04 0.81
CA VAL A 55 26.71 3.48 -0.44
C VAL A 55 27.52 2.23 -0.77
N HIS A 56 26.92 1.04 -0.64
CA HIS A 56 27.66 -0.22 -0.73
C HIS A 56 27.95 -0.66 -2.16
N ASP A 57 27.07 -0.36 -3.14
CA ASP A 57 27.31 -0.72 -4.54
C ASP A 57 28.35 0.18 -5.21
N GLU A 58 29.41 -0.43 -5.79
CA GLU A 58 30.51 0.29 -6.44
C GLU A 58 30.06 1.07 -7.67
N LYS A 59 29.13 0.53 -8.45
CA LYS A 59 28.61 1.19 -9.65
C LYS A 59 27.80 2.42 -9.29
N ALA A 60 27.02 2.34 -8.21
CA ALA A 60 26.28 3.49 -7.69
C ALA A 60 27.23 4.60 -7.21
N ARG A 61 28.30 4.25 -6.46
CA ARG A 61 29.32 5.24 -6.05
C ARG A 61 29.97 5.93 -7.25
N LYS A 62 30.38 5.17 -8.27
CA LYS A 62 30.98 5.74 -9.49
C LYS A 62 30.01 6.69 -10.22
N LEU A 63 28.73 6.35 -10.30
CA LEU A 63 27.72 7.22 -10.92
C LEU A 63 27.52 8.50 -10.12
N LEU A 64 27.50 8.41 -8.79
CA LEU A 64 27.35 9.57 -7.92
C LEU A 64 28.60 10.48 -8.01
N GLU A 65 29.82 9.91 -8.01
CA GLU A 65 31.06 10.64 -8.20
C GLU A 65 31.12 11.36 -9.55
N GLN A 66 30.76 10.68 -10.63
CA GLN A 66 30.64 11.30 -11.96
C GLN A 66 29.60 12.41 -12.02
N GLY A 67 28.55 12.32 -11.17
CA GLY A 67 27.53 13.33 -11.01
C GLY A 67 27.98 14.54 -10.17
N GLY A 68 29.13 14.48 -9.51
CA GLY A 68 29.70 15.56 -8.71
C GLY A 68 29.68 15.33 -7.18
N ALA A 69 29.36 14.12 -6.72
CA ALA A 69 29.46 13.76 -5.31
C ALA A 69 30.93 13.58 -4.88
N ASP A 70 31.23 13.85 -3.60
CA ASP A 70 32.49 13.51 -2.96
C ASP A 70 32.41 12.06 -2.44
N VAL A 71 33.34 11.19 -2.87
CA VAL A 71 33.34 9.76 -2.55
C VAL A 71 34.63 9.37 -1.84
N GLU A 72 34.49 8.90 -0.61
CA GLU A 72 35.61 8.41 0.21
C GLU A 72 35.27 6.97 0.73
N GLY A 73 35.81 5.96 0.09
CA GLY A 73 35.49 4.56 0.39
C GLY A 73 34.01 4.24 0.11
N LEU A 74 33.26 3.89 1.15
CA LEU A 74 31.81 3.71 1.05
C LEU A 74 31.03 5.00 1.19
N ARG A 75 31.66 6.02 1.82
CA ARG A 75 31.02 7.27 2.18
C ARG A 75 30.85 8.17 0.96
N VAL A 76 29.61 8.57 0.69
CA VAL A 76 29.25 9.49 -0.37
C VAL A 76 28.62 10.74 0.24
N ARG A 77 29.20 11.90 -0.09
CA ARG A 77 28.67 13.21 0.30
C ARG A 77 28.08 13.90 -0.93
N LEU A 78 26.83 14.33 -0.80
CA LEU A 78 26.08 14.96 -1.89
C LEU A 78 26.00 16.47 -1.68
N PRO A 79 26.52 17.29 -2.61
CA PRO A 79 26.31 18.72 -2.56
C PRO A 79 24.87 19.09 -2.91
N GLU A 80 24.38 20.20 -2.36
CA GLU A 80 23.01 20.71 -2.49
C GLU A 80 22.52 20.76 -3.95
N HIS A 81 23.37 21.19 -4.89
CA HIS A 81 22.96 21.34 -6.28
C HIS A 81 22.53 20.03 -6.94
N MET A 82 23.11 18.86 -6.57
CA MET A 82 22.69 17.56 -7.09
C MET A 82 21.28 17.22 -6.59
N VAL A 83 20.97 17.50 -5.33
CA VAL A 83 19.65 17.29 -4.74
C VAL A 83 18.61 18.19 -5.43
N THR A 84 18.91 19.47 -5.58
CA THR A 84 18.03 20.44 -6.23
C THR A 84 17.72 20.03 -7.69
N GLN A 85 18.73 19.62 -8.44
CA GLN A 85 18.57 19.17 -9.82
C GLN A 85 17.73 17.88 -9.90
N ALA A 86 17.94 16.93 -9.01
CA ALA A 86 17.19 15.69 -8.96
C ALA A 86 15.72 15.93 -8.60
N LEU A 87 15.44 16.79 -7.61
CA LEU A 87 14.08 17.18 -7.25
C LEU A 87 13.35 17.92 -8.39
N ALA A 88 14.07 18.65 -9.23
CA ALA A 88 13.48 19.31 -10.39
C ALA A 88 13.09 18.35 -11.54
N THR A 89 13.66 17.15 -11.59
CA THR A 89 13.47 16.19 -12.68
C THR A 89 12.62 14.98 -12.30
N VAL A 90 12.52 14.62 -11.00
CA VAL A 90 11.73 13.48 -10.53
C VAL A 90 10.23 13.74 -10.77
N PRO A 91 9.48 12.78 -11.36
CA PRO A 91 8.06 12.94 -11.62
C PRO A 91 7.23 13.06 -10.33
N GLN A 92 6.38 14.08 -10.31
CA GLN A 92 5.44 14.33 -9.21
C GLN A 92 4.20 13.41 -9.25
N ARG A 93 4.10 12.55 -10.28
CA ARG A 93 2.92 11.72 -10.54
C ARG A 93 3.34 10.33 -10.99
N ILE A 94 2.77 9.31 -10.33
CA ILE A 94 2.88 7.91 -10.75
C ILE A 94 1.47 7.40 -11.03
N THR A 95 1.28 6.73 -12.17
CA THR A 95 0.07 6.00 -12.48
C THR A 95 0.39 4.52 -12.53
N LEU A 96 -0.28 3.70 -11.72
CA LEU A 96 -0.31 2.25 -11.91
C LEU A 96 -1.63 1.87 -12.55
N TYR A 97 -1.57 0.89 -13.42
CA TYR A 97 -2.72 0.38 -14.17
C TYR A 97 -3.16 -0.97 -13.59
N ASP A 98 -4.38 -1.36 -13.87
CA ASP A 98 -4.76 -2.76 -13.71
C ASP A 98 -4.18 -3.60 -14.87
N ARG A 99 -4.27 -4.92 -14.76
CA ARG A 99 -3.83 -5.86 -15.80
C ARG A 99 -4.52 -5.61 -17.17
N ASN A 100 -5.69 -4.96 -17.16
CA ASN A 100 -6.48 -4.62 -18.35
C ASN A 100 -6.15 -3.21 -18.90
N LYS A 101 -5.03 -2.61 -18.45
CA LYS A 101 -4.53 -1.30 -18.90
C LYS A 101 -5.44 -0.12 -18.54
N LYS A 102 -6.32 -0.27 -17.53
CA LYS A 102 -7.10 0.85 -16.99
C LYS A 102 -6.33 1.51 -15.87
N PRO A 103 -6.26 2.86 -15.81
CA PRO A 103 -5.64 3.54 -14.68
C PRO A 103 -6.34 3.16 -13.37
N ALA A 104 -5.61 2.56 -12.44
CA ALA A 104 -6.13 2.10 -11.17
C ALA A 104 -5.63 2.93 -9.98
N ILE A 105 -4.34 3.25 -9.94
CA ILE A 105 -3.74 4.10 -8.91
C ILE A 105 -3.19 5.36 -9.56
N ARG A 106 -3.56 6.52 -9.03
CA ARG A 106 -3.07 7.83 -9.42
C ARG A 106 -2.37 8.45 -8.21
N ALA A 107 -1.10 8.06 -8.01
CA ALA A 107 -0.31 8.47 -6.86
C ALA A 107 0.21 9.90 -7.04
N TRP A 108 -0.60 10.87 -6.67
CA TRP A 108 -0.27 12.30 -6.58
C TRP A 108 -1.32 13.07 -5.77
N GLY A 109 -0.99 14.27 -5.34
CA GLY A 109 -1.87 15.10 -4.52
C GLY A 109 -2.31 14.35 -3.27
N HIS A 110 -3.58 14.36 -2.96
CA HIS A 110 -4.17 13.67 -1.80
C HIS A 110 -4.98 12.41 -2.18
N ASN A 111 -4.78 11.88 -3.38
CA ASN A 111 -5.39 10.60 -3.74
C ASN A 111 -4.82 9.49 -2.86
N THR A 112 -5.66 8.70 -2.21
CA THR A 112 -5.26 7.60 -1.31
C THR A 112 -5.84 6.29 -1.77
N TYR A 113 -4.96 5.29 -1.92
CA TYR A 113 -5.28 3.92 -2.32
C TYR A 113 -4.73 2.94 -1.29
N TYR A 114 -5.46 1.88 -1.00
CA TYR A 114 -5.14 0.93 0.06
C TYR A 114 -4.88 -0.47 -0.48
N GLY A 115 -3.95 -1.19 0.11
CA GLY A 115 -3.63 -2.56 -0.24
C GLY A 115 -3.01 -3.35 0.90
N GLY A 116 -2.83 -4.64 0.68
CA GLY A 116 -2.18 -5.51 1.65
C GLY A 116 -0.72 -5.15 1.90
N GLY A 117 -0.10 -5.86 2.83
CA GLY A 117 1.34 -5.87 3.05
C GLY A 117 1.99 -7.13 2.50
N SER A 118 3.26 -7.38 2.83
CA SER A 118 4.02 -8.55 2.41
C SER A 118 4.77 -9.21 3.56
N ASP A 119 5.03 -10.49 3.41
CA ASP A 119 6.05 -11.26 4.14
C ASP A 119 5.84 -11.39 5.65
N CYS A 120 4.58 -11.32 6.15
CA CYS A 120 4.30 -11.72 7.52
C CYS A 120 4.74 -13.18 7.76
N LEU A 121 5.47 -13.40 8.84
CA LEU A 121 6.03 -14.71 9.18
C LEU A 121 4.97 -15.73 9.60
N ASN A 122 3.78 -15.27 9.98
CA ASN A 122 2.66 -16.10 10.43
C ASN A 122 1.35 -15.62 9.81
N ILE A 123 0.36 -16.50 9.83
CA ILE A 123 -1.02 -16.20 9.49
C ILE A 123 -1.93 -16.54 10.66
N LEU A 124 -2.94 -15.69 10.92
CA LEU A 124 -4.09 -16.05 11.73
C LEU A 124 -5.04 -16.84 10.84
N ASP A 125 -5.13 -18.14 11.05
CA ASP A 125 -6.02 -18.99 10.27
C ASP A 125 -7.48 -18.65 10.60
N HIS A 126 -8.21 -18.15 9.62
CA HIS A 126 -9.59 -17.68 9.81
C HIS A 126 -10.61 -18.80 10.08
N ARG A 127 -10.24 -20.06 9.86
CA ARG A 127 -11.09 -21.24 10.10
C ARG A 127 -10.91 -21.79 11.49
N THR A 128 -9.66 -21.79 12.01
CA THR A 128 -9.32 -22.39 13.33
C THR A 128 -9.08 -21.35 14.41
N GLY A 129 -8.77 -20.12 14.06
CA GLY A 129 -8.31 -19.07 14.98
C GLY A 129 -6.86 -19.26 15.45
N GLU A 130 -6.13 -20.22 14.88
CA GLU A 130 -4.76 -20.52 15.29
C GLU A 130 -3.74 -19.65 14.54
N ARG A 131 -2.70 -19.22 15.24
CA ARG A 131 -1.51 -18.62 14.66
C ARG A 131 -0.57 -19.71 14.18
N ARG A 132 -0.32 -19.78 12.88
CA ARG A 132 0.56 -20.80 12.26
C ARG A 132 1.49 -20.21 11.21
N ARG A 133 2.48 -20.99 10.81
CA ARG A 133 3.32 -20.67 9.64
C ARG A 133 2.48 -20.81 8.37
N PRO A 134 2.57 -19.85 7.44
CA PRO A 134 1.82 -19.90 6.19
C PRO A 134 2.47 -20.80 5.15
N VAL A 135 1.65 -21.28 4.22
CA VAL A 135 2.06 -22.05 3.03
C VAL A 135 1.64 -21.33 1.75
N LEU A 136 2.12 -21.77 0.59
CA LEU A 136 1.86 -21.08 -0.69
C LEU A 136 0.37 -20.97 -1.02
N SER A 137 -0.45 -21.95 -0.61
CA SER A 137 -1.90 -21.86 -0.78
C SER A 137 -2.55 -20.72 0.02
N ASP A 138 -1.95 -20.31 1.15
CA ASP A 138 -2.43 -19.15 1.88
C ASP A 138 -2.16 -17.83 1.11
N VAL A 139 -1.05 -17.75 0.37
CA VAL A 139 -0.79 -16.61 -0.54
C VAL A 139 -1.83 -16.55 -1.65
N VAL A 140 -2.26 -17.71 -2.18
CA VAL A 140 -3.35 -17.80 -3.16
C VAL A 140 -4.67 -17.28 -2.56
N GLU A 141 -5.02 -17.72 -1.35
CA GLU A 141 -6.23 -17.25 -0.66
C GLU A 141 -6.16 -15.73 -0.40
N ALA A 142 -5.01 -15.22 0.06
CA ALA A 142 -4.79 -13.79 0.29
C ALA A 142 -4.96 -12.96 -1.00
N ALA A 143 -4.37 -13.39 -2.11
CA ALA A 143 -4.53 -12.71 -3.39
C ALA A 143 -5.99 -12.67 -3.85
N LYS A 144 -6.72 -13.80 -3.72
CA LYS A 144 -8.15 -13.88 -4.06
C LYS A 144 -9.01 -12.97 -3.19
N VAL A 145 -8.75 -12.93 -1.89
CA VAL A 145 -9.48 -12.06 -0.96
C VAL A 145 -9.25 -10.60 -1.30
N MET A 146 -7.99 -10.17 -1.45
CA MET A 146 -7.65 -8.80 -1.80
C MET A 146 -8.21 -8.38 -3.17
N ASP A 147 -8.18 -9.26 -4.16
CA ASP A 147 -8.77 -8.97 -5.48
C ASP A 147 -10.28 -8.76 -5.38
N SER A 148 -10.96 -9.55 -4.53
CA SER A 148 -12.42 -9.52 -4.36
C SER A 148 -12.93 -8.33 -3.54
N LEU A 149 -12.09 -7.71 -2.70
CA LEU A 149 -12.46 -6.60 -1.81
C LEU A 149 -12.43 -5.26 -2.57
N PRO A 150 -13.57 -4.54 -2.67
CA PRO A 150 -13.67 -3.36 -3.55
C PRO A 150 -12.89 -2.14 -3.07
N GLU A 151 -12.64 -2.02 -1.77
CA GLU A 151 -11.91 -0.88 -1.20
C GLU A 151 -10.40 -1.16 -1.07
N ILE A 152 -9.96 -2.38 -1.40
CA ILE A 152 -8.55 -2.74 -1.56
C ILE A 152 -8.17 -2.48 -3.02
N ASP A 153 -7.21 -1.58 -3.24
CA ASP A 153 -6.88 -1.04 -4.55
C ASP A 153 -5.70 -1.75 -5.23
N PHE A 154 -4.82 -2.40 -4.47
CA PHE A 154 -3.67 -3.16 -4.97
C PHE A 154 -3.40 -4.38 -4.10
N VAL A 155 -2.62 -5.32 -4.64
CA VAL A 155 -2.32 -6.60 -3.99
C VAL A 155 -0.82 -6.66 -3.65
N MET A 156 -0.51 -7.22 -2.48
CA MET A 156 0.81 -7.71 -2.06
C MET A 156 0.68 -9.16 -1.58
N SER A 157 1.79 -9.82 -1.28
CA SER A 157 1.80 -11.26 -0.92
C SER A 157 1.15 -11.57 0.44
N LEU A 158 1.02 -10.61 1.34
CA LEU A 158 0.60 -10.66 2.73
C LEU A 158 1.53 -11.46 3.65
N ILE A 159 1.93 -12.65 3.26
CA ILE A 159 2.58 -13.67 4.10
C ILE A 159 3.74 -14.34 3.38
N LEU A 160 4.69 -14.88 4.17
CA LEU A 160 5.88 -15.57 3.71
C LEU A 160 5.66 -17.09 3.74
N PRO A 161 5.45 -17.78 2.60
CA PRO A 161 5.20 -19.23 2.56
C PRO A 161 6.45 -20.03 2.96
N VAL A 162 6.28 -21.09 3.75
CA VAL A 162 7.40 -21.92 4.24
C VAL A 162 7.55 -23.26 3.51
N ASP A 163 6.63 -23.59 2.62
CA ASP A 163 6.60 -24.84 1.85
C ASP A 163 7.20 -24.72 0.45
N VAL A 164 7.87 -23.60 0.17
CA VAL A 164 8.65 -23.35 -1.05
C VAL A 164 10.11 -23.06 -0.71
N ASP A 165 10.99 -23.10 -1.70
CA ASP A 165 12.39 -22.74 -1.50
C ASP A 165 12.53 -21.30 -1.01
N GLN A 166 13.09 -21.15 0.20
CA GLN A 166 13.18 -19.85 0.88
C GLN A 166 14.15 -18.87 0.20
N ARG A 167 14.98 -19.34 -0.72
CA ARG A 167 15.90 -18.50 -1.50
C ARG A 167 15.21 -17.76 -2.64
N ILE A 168 14.03 -18.27 -3.07
CA ILE A 168 13.24 -17.73 -4.20
C ILE A 168 11.73 -17.62 -3.91
N TYR A 169 11.36 -17.53 -2.64
CA TYR A 169 9.94 -17.47 -2.24
C TYR A 169 9.16 -16.33 -2.93
N ASP A 170 9.81 -15.21 -3.15
CA ASP A 170 9.24 -14.02 -3.80
C ASP A 170 8.87 -14.28 -5.28
N ARG A 171 9.59 -15.17 -5.98
CA ARG A 171 9.26 -15.58 -7.34
C ARG A 171 7.96 -16.39 -7.36
N TYR A 172 7.76 -17.28 -6.39
CA TYR A 172 6.49 -18.02 -6.21
C TYR A 172 5.34 -17.09 -5.82
N GLN A 173 5.58 -16.14 -4.92
CA GLN A 173 4.58 -15.13 -4.56
C GLN A 173 4.17 -14.30 -5.77
N MET A 174 5.12 -13.88 -6.61
CA MET A 174 4.83 -13.10 -7.82
C MET A 174 4.03 -13.91 -8.83
N GLU A 175 4.37 -15.19 -9.06
CA GLU A 175 3.58 -16.10 -9.89
C GLU A 175 2.14 -16.20 -9.40
N VAL A 176 1.94 -16.37 -8.09
CA VAL A 176 0.60 -16.43 -7.48
C VAL A 176 -0.17 -15.13 -7.70
N MET A 177 0.42 -13.99 -7.39
CA MET A 177 -0.26 -12.70 -7.55
C MET A 177 -0.65 -12.44 -9.01
N LEU A 178 0.22 -12.70 -9.97
CA LEU A 178 -0.08 -12.55 -11.40
C LEU A 178 -1.23 -13.42 -11.87
N ASN A 179 -1.37 -14.63 -11.31
CA ASN A 179 -2.43 -15.58 -11.68
C ASN A 179 -3.76 -15.32 -10.97
N HIS A 180 -3.79 -14.57 -9.84
CA HIS A 180 -4.98 -14.45 -9.00
C HIS A 180 -5.50 -13.03 -8.79
N THR A 181 -4.90 -12.00 -9.42
CA THR A 181 -5.44 -10.64 -9.40
C THR A 181 -5.38 -9.95 -10.75
N THR A 182 -6.30 -9.03 -10.97
CA THR A 182 -6.22 -8.05 -12.05
C THR A 182 -5.81 -6.66 -11.55
N LYS A 183 -5.78 -6.46 -10.23
CA LYS A 183 -5.40 -5.20 -9.59
C LYS A 183 -3.89 -4.93 -9.74
N PRO A 184 -3.43 -3.69 -9.55
CA PRO A 184 -2.02 -3.38 -9.44
C PRO A 184 -1.33 -4.24 -8.36
N ILE A 185 -0.06 -4.56 -8.58
CA ILE A 185 0.75 -5.35 -7.67
C ILE A 185 1.88 -4.47 -7.12
N VAL A 186 2.07 -4.50 -5.80
CA VAL A 186 3.30 -4.06 -5.15
C VAL A 186 4.04 -5.30 -4.68
N PHE A 187 5.22 -5.56 -5.23
CA PHE A 187 5.99 -6.74 -4.89
C PHE A 187 7.28 -6.38 -4.13
N VAL A 188 7.72 -7.28 -3.28
CA VAL A 188 9.01 -7.25 -2.60
C VAL A 188 9.92 -8.29 -3.27
N ALA A 189 11.19 -7.97 -3.40
CA ALA A 189 12.22 -8.91 -3.82
C ALA A 189 13.41 -8.77 -2.85
N PRO A 190 13.83 -9.84 -2.16
CA PRO A 190 14.97 -9.78 -1.24
C PRO A 190 16.24 -9.40 -1.96
N ASP A 191 16.48 -9.96 -3.14
CA ASP A 191 17.67 -9.77 -3.94
C ASP A 191 17.40 -9.07 -5.29
N PHE A 192 18.46 -8.74 -6.00
CA PHE A 192 18.39 -8.08 -7.30
C PHE A 192 17.83 -9.01 -8.39
N GLU A 193 18.22 -10.29 -8.38
CA GLU A 193 17.77 -11.26 -9.38
C GLU A 193 16.25 -11.49 -9.28
N GLY A 194 15.69 -11.52 -8.05
CA GLY A 194 14.24 -11.58 -7.85
C GLY A 194 13.50 -10.37 -8.41
N CYS A 195 14.06 -9.18 -8.25
CA CYS A 195 13.47 -8.00 -8.87
C CYS A 195 13.46 -8.12 -10.40
N LYS A 196 14.54 -8.61 -11.01
CA LYS A 196 14.61 -8.87 -12.46
C LYS A 196 13.61 -9.91 -12.91
N ALA A 197 13.52 -11.02 -12.20
CA ALA A 197 12.60 -12.11 -12.49
C ALA A 197 11.12 -11.61 -12.40
N ALA A 198 10.78 -10.86 -11.35
CA ALA A 198 9.44 -10.28 -11.21
C ALA A 198 9.10 -9.30 -12.36
N VAL A 199 10.04 -8.45 -12.76
CA VAL A 199 9.86 -7.55 -13.91
C VAL A 199 9.71 -8.34 -15.21
N GLU A 200 10.49 -9.40 -15.44
CA GLU A 200 10.36 -10.27 -16.62
C GLU A 200 9.00 -10.97 -16.68
N MET A 201 8.49 -11.46 -15.55
CA MET A 201 7.14 -12.00 -15.45
C MET A 201 6.08 -10.93 -15.81
N CYS A 202 6.22 -9.70 -15.32
CA CYS A 202 5.33 -8.60 -15.68
C CYS A 202 5.39 -8.25 -17.17
N GLU A 203 6.59 -8.25 -17.75
CA GLU A 203 6.78 -8.03 -19.18
C GLU A 203 6.10 -9.14 -20.02
N ALA A 204 6.17 -10.39 -19.58
CA ALA A 204 5.48 -11.50 -20.22
C ALA A 204 3.95 -11.29 -20.20
N VAL A 205 3.38 -10.88 -19.06
CA VAL A 205 1.95 -10.57 -18.92
C VAL A 205 1.53 -9.36 -19.76
N ALA A 206 2.36 -8.32 -19.81
CA ALA A 206 2.07 -7.08 -20.55
C ALA A 206 2.13 -7.24 -22.07
N GLY A 207 2.84 -8.28 -22.56
CA GLY A 207 3.18 -8.47 -23.97
C GLY A 207 4.49 -7.78 -24.38
N GLY A 208 5.43 -7.60 -23.43
CA GLY A 208 6.79 -7.12 -23.62
C GLY A 208 7.14 -5.86 -22.83
N GLU A 209 8.45 -5.57 -22.78
CA GLU A 209 9.02 -4.44 -22.02
C GLU A 209 8.34 -3.09 -22.31
N LYS A 210 8.19 -2.74 -23.59
CA LYS A 210 7.59 -1.46 -23.99
C LYS A 210 6.14 -1.33 -23.54
N ALA A 211 5.38 -2.44 -23.57
CA ALA A 211 3.98 -2.48 -23.14
C ALA A 211 3.88 -2.32 -21.62
N PHE A 212 4.72 -3.03 -20.86
CA PHE A 212 4.77 -2.92 -19.41
C PHE A 212 5.19 -1.50 -18.96
N ARG A 213 6.23 -0.94 -19.54
CA ARG A 213 6.67 0.44 -19.26
C ARG A 213 5.58 1.47 -19.53
N ARG A 214 4.78 1.29 -20.60
CA ARG A 214 3.69 2.21 -20.94
C ARG A 214 2.49 2.12 -19.99
N HIS A 215 2.19 0.94 -19.48
CA HIS A 215 1.08 0.69 -18.57
C HIS A 215 1.56 -0.21 -17.43
N PRO A 216 2.41 0.32 -16.52
CA PRO A 216 2.93 -0.48 -15.42
C PRO A 216 1.79 -0.84 -14.46
N PHE A 217 1.57 -2.12 -14.27
CA PHE A 217 0.61 -2.66 -13.32
C PHE A 217 1.28 -3.26 -12.08
N ALA A 218 2.60 -3.19 -12.00
CA ALA A 218 3.36 -3.61 -10.84
C ALA A 218 4.49 -2.62 -10.55
N THR A 219 4.90 -2.54 -9.27
CA THR A 219 6.01 -1.73 -8.79
C THR A 219 6.76 -2.46 -7.67
N CYS A 220 8.07 -2.27 -7.60
CA CYS A 220 8.91 -2.88 -6.58
C CYS A 220 8.97 -2.00 -5.32
N TYR A 221 8.71 -2.61 -4.17
CA TYR A 221 9.01 -2.03 -2.87
C TYR A 221 10.48 -2.36 -2.54
N ILE A 222 11.33 -1.33 -2.51
CA ILE A 222 12.76 -1.45 -2.26
C ILE A 222 13.04 -1.07 -0.81
N ASN A 223 13.31 -2.07 0.02
CA ASN A 223 13.79 -1.86 1.38
C ASN A 223 15.26 -1.42 1.34
N VAL A 224 15.56 -0.27 1.94
CA VAL A 224 16.92 0.26 2.13
C VAL A 224 17.27 0.16 3.61
N THR A 225 18.50 -0.21 3.91
CA THR A 225 18.95 -0.51 5.28
C THR A 225 18.64 0.60 6.27
N SER A 226 18.92 1.86 5.89
CA SER A 226 18.52 3.04 6.69
C SER A 226 18.66 4.34 5.87
N GLY A 227 18.35 5.47 6.47
CA GLY A 227 18.56 6.77 5.85
C GLY A 227 20.02 7.11 5.55
N LEU A 228 20.96 6.53 6.28
CA LEU A 228 22.40 6.78 6.10
C LEU A 228 23.21 5.57 5.62
N VAL A 229 22.53 4.45 5.29
CA VAL A 229 23.18 3.24 4.76
C VAL A 229 22.33 2.67 3.63
N ALA A 230 22.85 2.69 2.41
CA ALA A 230 22.22 2.08 1.24
C ALA A 230 22.96 0.79 0.85
N ASN A 231 22.29 -0.34 0.98
CA ASN A 231 22.82 -1.68 0.68
C ASN A 231 22.82 -1.96 -0.83
N ASP A 232 23.70 -2.91 -1.25
CA ASP A 232 23.90 -3.28 -2.64
C ASP A 232 22.60 -3.63 -3.36
N GLU A 233 21.80 -4.53 -2.79
CA GLU A 233 20.56 -5.01 -3.40
C GLU A 233 19.54 -3.89 -3.66
N ALA A 234 19.41 -2.95 -2.73
CA ALA A 234 18.55 -1.80 -2.90
C ALA A 234 19.03 -0.88 -4.03
N LEU A 235 20.33 -0.59 -4.06
CA LEU A 235 20.96 0.25 -5.08
C LEU A 235 20.86 -0.37 -6.48
N GLN A 236 21.12 -1.67 -6.62
CA GLN A 236 21.01 -2.39 -7.88
C GLN A 236 19.57 -2.38 -8.41
N LYS A 237 18.57 -2.63 -7.55
CA LYS A 237 17.15 -2.53 -7.91
C LYS A 237 16.78 -1.12 -8.35
N CYS A 238 17.20 -0.09 -7.59
CA CYS A 238 16.96 1.32 -7.94
C CYS A 238 17.54 1.66 -9.33
N MET A 239 18.80 1.30 -9.57
CA MET A 239 19.45 1.56 -10.86
C MET A 239 18.75 0.85 -12.02
N TYR A 240 18.38 -0.41 -11.85
CA TYR A 240 17.72 -1.21 -12.88
C TYR A 240 16.34 -0.66 -13.24
N LEU A 241 15.51 -0.36 -12.24
CA LEU A 241 14.17 0.17 -12.47
C LEU A 241 14.21 1.57 -13.06
N ALA A 242 15.15 2.42 -12.62
CA ALA A 242 15.36 3.74 -13.21
C ALA A 242 15.76 3.63 -14.69
N GLN A 243 16.70 2.73 -15.02
CA GLN A 243 17.13 2.50 -16.42
C GLN A 243 15.95 2.08 -17.31
N LYS A 244 15.12 1.15 -16.83
CA LYS A 244 13.90 0.72 -17.53
C LYS A 244 12.81 1.80 -17.55
N GLY A 245 12.88 2.82 -16.68
CA GLY A 245 11.86 3.87 -16.53
C GLY A 245 10.57 3.31 -15.92
N LEU A 246 10.69 2.34 -15.04
CA LEU A 246 9.60 1.76 -14.26
C LEU A 246 9.44 2.48 -12.92
N PRO A 247 8.22 2.59 -12.39
CA PRO A 247 8.00 3.14 -11.07
C PRO A 247 8.64 2.25 -9.99
N GLN A 248 9.16 2.91 -8.95
CA GLN A 248 9.78 2.24 -7.81
C GLN A 248 9.39 2.93 -6.50
N LEU A 249 9.32 2.16 -5.43
CA LEU A 249 9.09 2.64 -4.07
C LEU A 249 10.43 2.55 -3.33
N TRP A 250 11.11 3.68 -3.18
CA TRP A 250 12.43 3.76 -2.54
C TRP A 250 12.27 4.10 -1.05
N ILE A 251 12.49 3.13 -0.20
CA ILE A 251 12.05 3.16 1.19
C ILE A 251 13.22 2.94 2.16
N PRO A 252 14.03 3.97 2.46
CA PRO A 252 14.93 3.96 3.60
C PRO A 252 14.09 4.09 4.87
N LEU A 253 14.28 3.17 5.83
CA LEU A 253 13.56 3.20 7.11
C LEU A 253 14.51 3.42 8.26
N ASN A 254 14.18 4.38 9.11
CA ASN A 254 14.87 4.62 10.37
C ASN A 254 14.03 4.18 11.55
N ALA A 255 14.69 3.58 12.53
CA ALA A 255 14.15 3.30 13.84
C ALA A 255 14.76 4.26 14.86
N GLY A 256 13.93 5.12 15.43
CA GLY A 256 14.36 6.13 16.40
C GLY A 256 15.01 5.50 17.63
N GLY A 257 16.23 5.93 17.96
CA GLY A 257 17.02 5.39 19.06
C GLY A 257 17.81 4.12 18.74
N VAL A 258 17.67 3.55 17.53
CA VAL A 258 18.41 2.36 17.09
C VAL A 258 19.42 2.71 16.00
N ASN A 259 18.96 3.14 14.82
CA ASN A 259 19.82 3.53 13.71
C ASN A 259 19.69 5.02 13.33
N SER A 260 19.01 5.79 14.14
CA SER A 260 18.81 7.22 14.00
C SER A 260 18.56 7.89 15.36
N PRO A 261 18.61 9.24 15.47
CA PRO A 261 18.23 9.93 16.69
C PRO A 261 16.82 9.53 17.17
N ALA A 262 16.62 9.45 18.49
CA ALA A 262 15.33 9.07 19.07
C ALA A 262 14.24 10.16 18.92
N THR A 263 14.62 11.38 18.56
CA THR A 263 13.66 12.46 18.30
C THR A 263 13.08 12.34 16.89
N THR A 264 11.77 12.51 16.76
CA THR A 264 11.07 12.45 15.47
C THR A 264 11.70 13.33 14.39
N ALA A 265 12.07 14.56 14.71
CA ALA A 265 12.71 15.48 13.76
C ALA A 265 14.11 15.01 13.32
N GLY A 266 14.93 14.52 14.25
CA GLY A 266 16.27 14.00 13.94
C GLY A 266 16.20 12.68 13.16
N CYS A 267 15.26 11.79 13.53
CA CYS A 267 14.97 10.58 12.79
C CYS A 267 14.54 10.92 11.35
N MET A 268 13.62 11.87 11.17
CA MET A 268 13.17 12.31 9.86
C MET A 268 14.29 12.95 9.03
N ALA A 269 15.12 13.82 9.59
CA ALA A 269 16.21 14.47 8.85
C ALA A 269 17.24 13.44 8.32
N SER A 270 17.60 12.44 9.15
CA SER A 270 18.52 11.38 8.74
C SER A 270 17.89 10.41 7.73
N MET A 271 16.60 10.06 7.88
CA MET A 271 15.87 9.25 6.91
C MET A 271 15.76 9.96 5.55
N ASN A 272 15.49 11.27 5.59
CA ASN A 272 15.35 12.08 4.38
C ASN A 272 16.66 12.17 3.58
N ALA A 273 17.83 12.04 4.21
CA ALA A 273 19.10 11.93 3.49
C ALA A 273 19.12 10.70 2.57
N GLY A 274 18.68 9.55 3.06
CA GLY A 274 18.55 8.33 2.23
C GLY A 274 17.46 8.44 1.17
N ILE A 275 16.36 9.14 1.43
CA ILE A 275 15.32 9.43 0.44
C ILE A 275 15.94 10.23 -0.71
N LEU A 276 16.62 11.33 -0.41
CA LEU A 276 17.23 12.20 -1.42
C LEU A 276 18.36 11.51 -2.17
N LEU A 277 19.16 10.66 -1.53
CA LEU A 277 20.16 9.83 -2.20
C LEU A 277 19.54 8.97 -3.33
N GLY A 278 18.46 8.25 -3.03
CA GLY A 278 17.80 7.40 -4.03
C GLY A 278 17.19 8.19 -5.18
N ILE A 279 16.63 9.36 -4.87
CA ILE A 279 16.14 10.28 -5.90
C ILE A 279 17.31 10.76 -6.79
N VAL A 280 18.41 11.22 -6.20
CA VAL A 280 19.60 11.66 -6.94
C VAL A 280 20.12 10.53 -7.83
N LEU A 281 20.34 9.34 -7.28
CA LEU A 281 20.83 8.19 -8.04
C LEU A 281 19.91 7.85 -9.23
N SER A 282 18.60 7.78 -8.98
CA SER A 282 17.63 7.46 -10.04
C SER A 282 17.61 8.49 -11.16
N GLN A 283 17.72 9.79 -10.82
CA GLN A 283 17.69 10.88 -11.80
C GLN A 283 19.02 11.01 -12.56
N LEU A 284 20.15 10.66 -11.97
CA LEU A 284 21.44 10.58 -12.70
C LEU A 284 21.40 9.48 -13.78
N ILE A 285 20.73 8.36 -13.50
CA ILE A 285 20.59 7.27 -14.48
C ILE A 285 19.62 7.66 -15.58
N LYS A 286 18.47 8.19 -15.20
CA LYS A 286 17.43 8.59 -16.14
C LYS A 286 16.60 9.73 -15.60
N PRO A 287 16.81 10.96 -16.06
CA PRO A 287 15.92 12.07 -15.73
C PRO A 287 14.47 11.70 -16.04
N GLY A 288 13.57 11.90 -15.07
CA GLY A 288 12.18 11.51 -15.20
C GLY A 288 11.88 10.06 -14.74
N ALA A 289 12.82 9.31 -14.17
CA ALA A 289 12.54 8.01 -13.54
C ALA A 289 11.59 8.18 -12.35
N PRO A 290 10.45 7.45 -12.33
CA PRO A 290 9.43 7.65 -11.29
C PRO A 290 9.84 7.01 -9.95
N VAL A 291 9.81 7.78 -8.87
CA VAL A 291 10.14 7.35 -7.51
C VAL A 291 9.03 7.79 -6.55
N ALA A 292 8.52 6.87 -5.73
CA ALA A 292 7.71 7.19 -4.57
C ALA A 292 8.55 7.07 -3.29
N VAL A 293 8.25 7.95 -2.33
CA VAL A 293 9.02 8.08 -1.07
C VAL A 293 8.21 7.56 0.12
N PRO A 294 8.85 7.20 1.26
CA PRO A 294 8.14 6.68 2.41
C PRO A 294 7.21 7.70 3.05
N GLY A 295 6.06 7.25 3.53
CA GLY A 295 5.08 8.02 4.31
C GLY A 295 5.05 7.66 5.79
N TRP A 296 5.93 6.77 6.24
CA TRP A 296 6.11 6.36 7.63
C TRP A 296 7.60 6.16 7.95
N ASN A 297 7.93 6.06 9.22
CA ASN A 297 9.24 5.64 9.72
C ASN A 297 9.05 4.49 10.72
N GLY A 298 10.13 3.85 11.14
CA GLY A 298 10.08 2.73 12.07
C GLY A 298 9.74 3.11 13.51
N GLY A 299 9.56 4.40 13.81
CA GLY A 299 9.28 4.91 15.16
C GLY A 299 10.35 4.54 16.21
N PRO A 300 10.19 5.01 17.44
CA PRO A 300 11.00 4.52 18.54
C PRO A 300 10.63 3.08 18.90
N TYR A 301 11.64 2.22 19.05
CA TYR A 301 11.45 0.86 19.54
C TYR A 301 11.06 0.86 21.02
N ASN A 302 10.24 -0.07 21.42
CA ASN A 302 10.09 -0.40 22.83
C ASN A 302 11.38 -1.11 23.30
N LEU A 303 12.24 -0.36 23.97
CA LEU A 303 13.55 -0.87 24.43
C LEU A 303 13.47 -1.97 25.47
N GLN A 304 12.32 -2.19 26.10
CA GLN A 304 12.12 -3.30 27.05
C GLN A 304 11.86 -4.63 26.33
N THR A 305 11.11 -4.59 25.25
CA THR A 305 10.70 -5.79 24.50
C THR A 305 11.47 -5.98 23.19
N MET A 306 12.21 -4.96 22.73
CA MET A 306 12.88 -4.87 21.45
C MET A 306 11.93 -5.07 20.26
N VAL A 307 10.65 -4.76 20.46
CA VAL A 307 9.62 -4.79 19.41
C VAL A 307 9.40 -3.37 18.88
N GLY A 308 9.35 -3.23 17.58
CA GLY A 308 8.93 -1.98 16.95
C GLY A 308 7.46 -1.74 17.23
N ASN A 309 7.12 -0.53 17.67
CA ASN A 309 5.73 -0.12 17.71
C ASN A 309 5.30 0.19 16.29
N TYR A 310 4.43 -0.61 15.73
CA TYR A 310 4.03 -0.50 14.33
C TYR A 310 3.01 0.62 14.11
N VAL A 311 2.08 0.78 15.05
CA VAL A 311 1.05 1.83 15.02
C VAL A 311 1.33 2.86 16.11
N LEU A 312 2.21 3.81 15.82
CA LEU A 312 2.54 4.92 16.71
C LEU A 312 1.81 6.19 16.30
N ALA A 313 1.02 6.73 17.22
CA ALA A 313 0.28 7.97 16.99
C ALA A 313 1.21 9.17 16.70
N ASP A 314 2.35 9.26 17.39
CA ASP A 314 3.28 10.39 17.28
C ASP A 314 4.05 10.44 15.97
N GLU A 315 4.20 9.30 15.29
CA GLU A 315 4.93 9.19 14.02
C GLU A 315 4.03 9.23 12.78
N GLN A 316 2.72 9.10 12.97
CA GLN A 316 1.77 9.13 11.85
C GLN A 316 1.85 10.44 11.07
N GLY A 317 2.04 10.33 9.76
CA GLY A 317 2.03 11.43 8.82
C GLY A 317 3.26 12.35 8.78
N VAL A 318 4.28 12.14 9.65
CA VAL A 318 5.50 12.97 9.64
C VAL A 318 6.27 12.81 8.33
N PRO A 319 6.65 11.59 7.88
CA PRO A 319 7.31 11.42 6.59
C PRO A 319 6.41 11.78 5.40
N THR A 320 5.09 11.57 5.52
CA THR A 320 4.14 12.01 4.50
C THR A 320 4.20 13.52 4.31
N SER A 321 4.34 14.33 5.38
CA SER A 321 4.48 15.77 5.27
C SER A 321 5.72 16.17 4.45
N MET A 322 6.85 15.47 4.62
CA MET A 322 8.04 15.69 3.77
C MET A 322 7.82 15.31 2.32
N GLY A 323 7.18 14.16 2.06
CA GLY A 323 6.82 13.76 0.70
C GLY A 323 5.92 14.79 0.01
N LYS A 324 4.95 15.37 0.73
CA LYS A 324 4.09 16.45 0.23
C LYS A 324 4.83 17.76 0.03
N TYR A 325 5.76 18.10 0.91
CA TYR A 325 6.63 19.28 0.75
C TYR A 325 7.44 19.21 -0.56
N TYR A 326 7.92 18.03 -0.95
CA TYR A 326 8.56 17.82 -2.26
C TYR A 326 7.58 17.60 -3.40
N ASN A 327 6.28 17.57 -3.12
CA ASN A 327 5.22 17.24 -4.09
C ASN A 327 5.44 15.87 -4.77
N LEU A 328 5.91 14.87 -4.03
CA LEU A 328 6.21 13.54 -4.53
C LEU A 328 5.11 12.54 -4.17
N PRO A 329 4.97 11.45 -4.95
CA PRO A 329 4.15 10.30 -4.57
C PRO A 329 4.67 9.68 -3.29
N VAL A 330 3.74 9.34 -2.38
CA VAL A 330 4.06 8.81 -1.04
C VAL A 330 3.53 7.40 -0.90
N PHE A 331 4.41 6.47 -0.51
CA PHE A 331 4.09 5.11 -0.11
C PHE A 331 3.94 5.09 1.41
N GLY A 332 2.71 4.97 1.91
CA GLY A 332 2.34 5.09 3.33
C GLY A 332 1.96 3.76 3.95
N LEU A 333 1.68 3.80 5.24
CA LEU A 333 1.29 2.65 6.06
C LEU A 333 -0.07 2.90 6.72
N GLY A 334 -0.93 1.86 6.78
CA GLY A 334 -2.21 1.92 7.49
C GLY A 334 -3.00 0.62 7.39
N GLY A 335 -3.96 0.45 8.29
CA GLY A 335 -4.78 -0.77 8.35
C GLY A 335 -4.13 -1.93 9.07
N SER A 336 -3.07 -1.66 9.83
CA SER A 336 -2.33 -2.60 10.66
C SER A 336 -2.62 -2.40 12.15
N THR A 337 -2.18 -3.35 12.98
CA THR A 337 -2.32 -3.31 14.43
C THR A 337 -1.15 -4.00 15.14
N ASP A 338 -0.82 -3.53 16.34
CA ASP A 338 0.09 -4.24 17.25
C ASP A 338 -0.62 -5.33 18.08
N SER A 339 -1.96 -5.43 18.02
CA SER A 339 -2.72 -6.50 18.66
C SER A 339 -2.39 -7.87 18.07
N LYS A 340 -2.45 -8.91 18.93
CA LYS A 340 -2.22 -10.32 18.59
C LYS A 340 -3.52 -11.05 18.24
N VAL A 341 -4.64 -10.41 18.52
CA VAL A 341 -6.00 -10.95 18.31
C VAL A 341 -6.92 -9.89 17.69
N LEU A 342 -8.05 -10.31 17.13
CA LEU A 342 -9.04 -9.41 16.51
C LEU A 342 -9.97 -8.82 17.59
N ASP A 343 -9.41 -7.94 18.42
CA ASP A 343 -10.10 -7.30 19.56
C ASP A 343 -10.33 -5.79 19.36
N GLN A 344 -10.64 -5.09 20.43
CA GLN A 344 -10.88 -3.66 20.44
C GLN A 344 -9.63 -2.86 20.07
N GLN A 345 -8.43 -3.28 20.54
CA GLN A 345 -7.16 -2.65 20.17
C GLN A 345 -6.97 -2.75 18.66
N CYS A 346 -7.17 -3.93 18.10
CA CYS A 346 -7.08 -4.16 16.66
C CYS A 346 -8.00 -3.22 15.88
N GLY A 347 -9.26 -3.10 16.27
CA GLY A 347 -10.23 -2.22 15.62
C GLY A 347 -9.86 -0.73 15.71
N ILE A 348 -9.35 -0.27 16.86
CA ILE A 348 -8.94 1.12 17.09
C ILE A 348 -7.72 1.47 16.25
N GLU A 349 -6.64 0.71 16.35
CA GLU A 349 -5.38 0.97 15.65
C GLU A 349 -5.54 0.90 14.14
N MET A 350 -6.21 -0.13 13.62
CA MET A 350 -6.54 -0.29 12.21
C MET A 350 -7.33 0.92 11.70
N SER A 351 -8.39 1.33 12.40
CA SER A 351 -9.26 2.41 11.95
C SER A 351 -8.55 3.76 11.97
N LEU A 352 -7.79 4.06 13.04
CA LEU A 352 -7.05 5.32 13.17
C LEU A 352 -5.92 5.41 12.14
N SER A 353 -5.16 4.34 11.92
CA SER A 353 -4.07 4.35 10.93
C SER A 353 -4.59 4.52 9.49
N LEU A 354 -5.71 3.89 9.13
CA LEU A 354 -6.39 4.11 7.84
C LEU A 354 -6.86 5.55 7.68
N MET A 355 -7.52 6.09 8.70
CA MET A 355 -8.04 7.47 8.68
C MET A 355 -6.91 8.49 8.59
N THR A 356 -5.87 8.34 9.39
CA THR A 356 -4.73 9.27 9.39
C THR A 356 -3.96 9.22 8.08
N ALA A 357 -3.73 8.04 7.50
CA ALA A 357 -3.09 7.90 6.19
C ALA A 357 -3.85 8.69 5.09
N LEU A 358 -5.19 8.63 5.10
CA LEU A 358 -6.02 9.39 4.17
C LEU A 358 -5.92 10.89 4.42
N LEU A 359 -6.09 11.33 5.67
CA LEU A 359 -6.05 12.76 6.02
C LEU A 359 -4.69 13.41 5.75
N HIS A 360 -3.60 12.67 5.91
CA HIS A 360 -2.25 13.13 5.54
C HIS A 360 -2.01 13.10 4.03
N GLY A 361 -2.81 12.34 3.28
CA GLY A 361 -2.70 12.23 1.83
C GLY A 361 -1.61 11.28 1.35
N ALA A 362 -1.28 10.23 2.11
CA ALA A 362 -0.45 9.13 1.63
C ALA A 362 -1.11 8.49 0.40
N ASN A 363 -0.33 8.25 -0.67
CA ASN A 363 -0.91 7.89 -1.96
C ASN A 363 -1.14 6.38 -2.12
N ILE A 364 -0.19 5.57 -1.70
CA ILE A 364 -0.24 4.10 -1.79
C ILE A 364 -0.05 3.60 -0.37
N VAL A 365 -1.12 3.18 0.31
CA VAL A 365 -1.11 2.79 1.72
C VAL A 365 -1.15 1.28 1.81
N HIS A 366 -0.07 0.69 2.34
CA HIS A 366 0.09 -0.76 2.47
C HIS A 366 -0.10 -1.24 3.91
N ASP A 367 0.05 -2.55 4.12
CA ASP A 367 -0.04 -3.28 5.37
C ASP A 367 -1.47 -3.47 5.91
N VAL A 368 -2.48 -3.29 5.06
CA VAL A 368 -3.85 -3.66 5.42
C VAL A 368 -3.92 -5.17 5.69
N GLY A 369 -4.31 -5.53 6.89
CA GLY A 369 -4.39 -6.93 7.32
C GLY A 369 -3.21 -7.41 8.18
N PHE A 370 -2.27 -6.52 8.55
CA PHE A 370 -1.16 -6.84 9.43
C PHE A 370 -1.55 -6.76 10.91
N MET A 371 -1.11 -7.75 11.67
CA MET A 371 -1.25 -7.87 13.12
C MET A 371 0.13 -8.14 13.76
N ASP A 372 0.18 -8.11 15.10
CA ASP A 372 1.38 -8.48 15.87
C ASP A 372 2.63 -7.74 15.37
N SER A 373 2.52 -6.43 15.22
CA SER A 373 3.62 -5.56 14.75
C SER A 373 4.22 -5.99 13.40
N GLY A 374 3.38 -6.44 12.46
CA GLY A 374 3.77 -6.89 11.12
C GLY A 374 4.26 -8.35 11.06
N LEU A 375 4.14 -9.11 12.15
CA LEU A 375 4.59 -10.52 12.20
C LEU A 375 3.49 -11.52 11.83
N GLN A 376 2.23 -11.08 11.72
CA GLN A 376 1.09 -11.93 11.45
C GLN A 376 0.13 -11.28 10.44
N GLY A 377 -0.22 -12.00 9.39
CA GLY A 377 -1.27 -11.61 8.44
C GLY A 377 -2.63 -12.16 8.85
N SER A 378 -3.71 -11.43 8.51
CA SER A 378 -5.09 -11.86 8.77
C SER A 378 -6.02 -11.48 7.61
N LEU A 379 -6.68 -12.48 7.03
CA LEU A 379 -7.70 -12.28 5.99
C LEU A 379 -8.98 -11.66 6.56
N GLN A 380 -9.32 -11.99 7.81
CA GLN A 380 -10.46 -11.38 8.50
C GLN A 380 -10.22 -9.89 8.71
N LEU A 381 -9.01 -9.50 9.12
CA LEU A 381 -8.66 -8.09 9.28
C LEU A 381 -8.72 -7.33 7.94
N GLN A 382 -8.36 -7.97 6.81
CA GLN A 382 -8.53 -7.36 5.48
C GLN A 382 -10.00 -7.09 5.16
N VAL A 383 -10.91 -8.00 5.50
CA VAL A 383 -12.35 -7.80 5.34
C VAL A 383 -12.86 -6.67 6.26
N MET A 384 -12.39 -6.63 7.51
CA MET A 384 -12.74 -5.56 8.45
C MET A 384 -12.24 -4.18 7.96
N ALA A 385 -11.00 -4.15 7.49
CA ALA A 385 -10.39 -2.94 6.95
C ALA A 385 -11.10 -2.46 5.67
N ASN A 386 -11.49 -3.35 4.77
CA ASN A 386 -12.28 -2.99 3.59
C ASN A 386 -13.56 -2.22 3.96
N GLU A 387 -14.34 -2.70 4.94
CA GLU A 387 -15.54 -2.00 5.39
C GLU A 387 -15.21 -0.67 6.09
N THR A 388 -14.12 -0.63 6.84
CA THR A 388 -13.63 0.57 7.51
C THR A 388 -13.16 1.62 6.50
N ILE A 389 -12.44 1.23 5.45
CA ILE A 389 -12.02 2.13 4.35
C ILE A 389 -13.25 2.72 3.66
N GLY A 390 -14.26 1.89 3.34
CA GLY A 390 -15.52 2.36 2.77
C GLY A 390 -16.24 3.37 3.68
N PHE A 391 -16.26 3.13 4.98
CA PHE A 391 -16.80 4.06 5.96
C PHE A 391 -16.01 5.37 6.01
N ILE A 392 -14.67 5.32 6.07
CA ILE A 392 -13.79 6.49 6.08
C ILE A 392 -13.98 7.33 4.81
N ARG A 393 -13.96 6.70 3.63
CA ARG A 393 -14.21 7.38 2.35
C ARG A 393 -15.58 8.05 2.31
N ALA A 394 -16.60 7.40 2.85
CA ALA A 394 -17.94 7.98 2.95
C ALA A 394 -18.01 9.16 3.93
N ALA A 395 -17.28 9.08 5.05
CA ALA A 395 -17.24 10.15 6.06
C ALA A 395 -16.42 11.37 5.61
N THR A 396 -15.46 11.20 4.70
CA THR A 396 -14.55 12.25 4.27
C THR A 396 -14.87 12.82 2.89
N ARG A 397 -15.78 12.21 2.13
CA ARG A 397 -16.24 12.77 0.85
C ARG A 397 -17.01 14.06 1.02
N GLY A 398 -16.92 14.96 0.05
CA GLY A 398 -17.74 16.17 0.01
C GLY A 398 -19.24 15.88 -0.02
N VAL A 399 -20.04 16.83 0.41
CA VAL A 399 -21.50 16.77 0.31
C VAL A 399 -21.94 17.44 -0.99
N PRO A 400 -22.59 16.70 -1.92
CA PRO A 400 -23.09 17.33 -3.14
C PRO A 400 -24.23 18.30 -2.78
N VAL A 401 -24.04 19.58 -3.11
CA VAL A 401 -25.04 20.64 -2.89
C VAL A 401 -25.46 21.20 -4.24
N ASN A 402 -26.67 20.86 -4.68
CA ASN A 402 -27.28 21.30 -5.92
C ASN A 402 -28.84 21.25 -5.77
N ASP A 403 -29.56 21.68 -6.78
CA ASP A 403 -31.02 21.78 -6.71
C ASP A 403 -31.70 20.43 -6.38
N ASP A 404 -31.21 19.32 -6.97
CA ASP A 404 -31.75 17.99 -6.70
C ASP A 404 -31.48 17.53 -5.25
N THR A 405 -30.30 17.83 -4.71
CA THR A 405 -29.96 17.43 -3.33
C THR A 405 -30.49 18.38 -2.28
N LEU A 406 -30.70 19.66 -2.60
CA LEU A 406 -31.40 20.62 -1.75
C LEU A 406 -32.92 20.31 -1.68
N ALA A 407 -33.48 19.79 -2.75
CA ALA A 407 -34.85 19.27 -2.82
C ALA A 407 -35.93 20.27 -2.34
N LEU A 408 -35.78 21.56 -2.67
CA LEU A 408 -36.72 22.62 -2.21
C LEU A 408 -38.17 22.35 -2.63
N ASP A 409 -38.38 21.93 -3.88
CA ASP A 409 -39.73 21.60 -4.39
C ASP A 409 -40.35 20.43 -3.63
N VAL A 410 -39.54 19.44 -3.24
CA VAL A 410 -39.99 18.30 -2.41
C VAL A 410 -40.36 18.75 -1.00
N ILE A 411 -39.63 19.70 -0.43
CA ILE A 411 -39.87 20.25 0.89
C ILE A 411 -41.21 21.06 0.84
N ASP A 412 -41.41 21.86 -0.20
CA ASP A 412 -42.61 22.64 -0.39
C ASP A 412 -43.87 21.77 -0.61
N GLU A 413 -43.74 20.71 -1.45
CA GLU A 413 -44.80 19.73 -1.68
C GLU A 413 -45.23 19.02 -0.39
N GLN A 414 -44.27 18.59 0.44
CA GLN A 414 -44.55 17.81 1.65
C GLN A 414 -44.99 18.71 2.84
N GLY A 415 -44.49 19.92 2.89
CA GLY A 415 -44.77 20.87 3.96
C GLY A 415 -44.21 20.45 5.34
N PRO A 416 -44.50 21.22 6.40
CA PRO A 416 -43.92 21.02 7.74
C PRO A 416 -44.23 19.67 8.41
N THR A 417 -45.32 19.01 8.02
CA THR A 417 -45.75 17.71 8.61
C THR A 417 -45.70 16.57 7.61
N GLY A 418 -45.01 16.78 6.48
CA GLY A 418 -44.98 15.86 5.37
C GLY A 418 -44.31 14.51 5.65
N GLN A 419 -44.62 13.53 4.80
CA GLN A 419 -44.15 12.15 4.89
C GLN A 419 -43.26 11.83 3.70
N TYR A 420 -41.94 11.86 3.92
CA TYR A 420 -40.95 11.68 2.87
C TYR A 420 -40.67 10.21 2.52
N LEU A 421 -41.07 9.23 3.37
CA LEU A 421 -40.68 7.82 3.23
C LEU A 421 -41.07 7.21 1.88
N GLN A 422 -42.23 7.58 1.36
CA GLN A 422 -42.78 7.06 0.09
C GLN A 422 -42.53 8.00 -1.09
N HIS A 423 -41.91 9.15 -0.86
CA HIS A 423 -41.68 10.14 -1.91
C HIS A 423 -40.66 9.61 -2.95
N PRO A 424 -40.86 9.89 -4.27
CA PRO A 424 -39.92 9.46 -5.32
C PRO A 424 -38.47 9.92 -5.10
N HIS A 425 -38.26 11.11 -4.56
CA HIS A 425 -36.94 11.64 -4.19
C HIS A 425 -36.26 10.74 -3.17
N THR A 426 -36.93 10.28 -2.12
CA THR A 426 -36.39 9.31 -1.16
C THR A 426 -36.05 8.01 -1.84
N MET A 427 -36.89 7.52 -2.76
CA MET A 427 -36.60 6.30 -3.52
C MET A 427 -35.38 6.43 -4.44
N LYS A 428 -35.12 7.64 -4.94
CA LYS A 428 -33.92 7.95 -5.73
C LYS A 428 -32.64 7.93 -4.88
N HIS A 429 -32.70 8.52 -3.68
CA HIS A 429 -31.51 8.84 -2.87
C HIS A 429 -31.23 7.88 -1.71
N PHE A 430 -32.18 7.04 -1.25
CA PHE A 430 -32.01 6.22 -0.05
C PHE A 430 -30.82 5.23 -0.09
N LYS A 431 -30.27 4.94 -1.28
CA LYS A 431 -29.08 4.08 -1.47
C LYS A 431 -27.77 4.86 -1.51
N THR A 432 -27.79 6.19 -1.47
CA THR A 432 -26.60 7.03 -1.51
C THR A 432 -25.72 6.91 -0.25
N PRO A 433 -26.28 6.77 0.98
CA PRO A 433 -25.46 6.55 2.17
C PRO A 433 -24.66 5.24 2.09
N PHE A 434 -23.51 5.23 2.73
CA PHE A 434 -22.70 4.01 2.88
C PHE A 434 -23.39 3.02 3.82
N TYR A 435 -23.64 1.82 3.34
CA TYR A 435 -24.18 0.72 4.12
C TYR A 435 -23.15 -0.41 4.21
N SER A 436 -22.56 -0.58 5.41
CA SER A 436 -21.65 -1.68 5.68
C SER A 436 -22.34 -3.04 5.52
N LYS A 437 -21.61 -4.01 5.02
CA LYS A 437 -22.03 -5.42 4.95
C LYS A 437 -21.54 -6.23 6.14
N LEU A 438 -20.58 -5.69 6.89
CA LEU A 438 -19.96 -6.33 8.03
C LEU A 438 -20.52 -5.79 9.36
N PHE A 439 -20.67 -4.46 9.49
CA PHE A 439 -21.13 -3.83 10.72
C PHE A 439 -22.60 -4.14 10.98
N GLU A 440 -22.91 -4.69 12.15
CA GLU A 440 -24.28 -4.98 12.52
C GLU A 440 -25.05 -3.66 12.76
N LYS A 441 -26.12 -3.46 12.01
CA LYS A 441 -27.00 -2.27 12.06
C LYS A 441 -28.46 -2.64 12.33
N GLY A 442 -28.73 -3.92 12.55
CA GLY A 442 -30.07 -4.41 12.88
C GLY A 442 -30.43 -4.14 14.36
N THR A 443 -31.66 -4.48 14.72
CA THR A 443 -32.07 -4.50 16.12
C THR A 443 -31.38 -5.63 16.88
N TYR A 444 -31.31 -5.52 18.21
CA TYR A 444 -30.77 -6.59 19.06
C TYR A 444 -31.43 -7.95 18.76
N TYR A 445 -32.74 -7.95 18.62
CA TYR A 445 -33.53 -9.15 18.30
C TYR A 445 -33.16 -9.77 16.94
N GLN A 446 -32.89 -8.93 15.93
CA GLN A 446 -32.44 -9.42 14.62
C GLN A 446 -31.03 -10.01 14.69
N TRP A 447 -30.13 -9.40 15.45
CA TRP A 447 -28.78 -9.91 15.69
C TRP A 447 -28.83 -11.24 16.47
N GLU A 448 -29.67 -11.31 17.50
CA GLU A 448 -29.88 -12.54 18.27
C GLU A 448 -30.41 -13.69 17.39
N LYS A 449 -31.41 -13.42 16.55
CA LYS A 449 -31.93 -14.39 15.56
C LYS A 449 -30.88 -14.86 14.52
N LYS A 450 -29.91 -14.03 14.23
CA LYS A 450 -28.80 -14.37 13.31
C LYS A 450 -27.69 -15.18 14.00
N GLY A 451 -27.85 -15.53 15.28
CA GLY A 451 -26.89 -16.35 16.04
C GLY A 451 -25.87 -15.56 16.84
N LYS A 452 -26.11 -14.26 17.09
CA LYS A 452 -25.24 -13.38 17.94
C LYS A 452 -23.78 -13.33 17.49
N MET A 453 -23.54 -13.43 16.18
CA MET A 453 -22.17 -13.45 15.63
C MET A 453 -21.40 -12.19 15.99
N SER A 454 -20.15 -12.37 16.40
CA SER A 454 -19.17 -11.29 16.49
C SER A 454 -18.76 -10.80 15.09
N MET A 455 -18.08 -9.65 15.04
CA MET A 455 -17.53 -9.14 13.78
C MET A 455 -16.48 -10.09 13.21
N GLU A 456 -15.65 -10.69 14.05
CA GLU A 456 -14.63 -11.67 13.68
C GLU A 456 -15.23 -12.90 13.00
N GLU A 457 -16.26 -13.51 13.63
CA GLU A 457 -16.96 -14.67 13.06
C GLU A 457 -17.65 -14.35 11.74
N HIS A 458 -18.20 -13.13 11.62
CA HIS A 458 -18.82 -12.69 10.39
C HIS A 458 -17.78 -12.47 9.29
N ALA A 459 -16.63 -11.85 9.63
CA ALA A 459 -15.51 -11.66 8.71
C ALA A 459 -14.95 -12.99 8.19
N ALA A 460 -14.78 -14.01 9.06
CA ALA A 460 -14.35 -15.35 8.65
C ALA A 460 -15.27 -15.97 7.58
N LYS A 461 -16.59 -15.89 7.79
CA LYS A 461 -17.58 -16.38 6.80
C LYS A 461 -17.54 -15.60 5.47
N ILE A 462 -17.16 -14.32 5.53
CA ILE A 462 -16.99 -13.52 4.31
C ILE A 462 -15.72 -13.97 3.59
N VAL A 463 -14.62 -14.22 4.30
CA VAL A 463 -13.36 -14.74 3.73
C VAL A 463 -13.61 -16.01 2.93
N ASP A 464 -14.23 -17.05 3.54
CA ASP A 464 -14.55 -18.31 2.86
C ASP A 464 -15.35 -18.07 1.57
N LYS A 465 -16.34 -17.20 1.65
CA LYS A 465 -17.20 -16.87 0.51
C LYS A 465 -16.48 -16.13 -0.60
N LEU A 466 -15.51 -15.26 -0.25
CA LEU A 466 -14.69 -14.55 -1.24
C LEU A 466 -13.74 -15.52 -1.94
N ILE A 467 -13.10 -16.43 -1.20
CA ILE A 467 -12.21 -17.45 -1.76
C ILE A 467 -12.97 -18.38 -2.72
N GLU A 468 -14.15 -18.88 -2.30
CA GLU A 468 -14.99 -19.77 -3.09
C GLU A 468 -15.49 -19.12 -4.39
N LYS A 469 -15.88 -17.84 -4.32
CA LYS A 469 -16.53 -17.13 -5.43
C LYS A 469 -15.59 -16.31 -6.29
N HIS A 470 -14.32 -16.25 -5.92
CA HIS A 470 -13.34 -15.49 -6.69
C HIS A 470 -13.20 -16.05 -8.10
N THR A 471 -13.37 -15.17 -9.06
CA THR A 471 -13.17 -15.48 -10.49
C THR A 471 -12.55 -14.28 -11.17
N ILE A 472 -11.47 -14.51 -11.90
CA ILE A 472 -10.85 -13.53 -12.79
C ILE A 472 -10.67 -14.14 -14.17
N GLU A 473 -10.49 -13.30 -15.17
CA GLU A 473 -10.05 -13.77 -16.48
C GLU A 473 -8.65 -14.37 -16.35
N PRO A 474 -8.45 -15.66 -16.68
CA PRO A 474 -7.14 -16.31 -16.55
C PRO A 474 -6.15 -15.69 -17.54
N LEU A 475 -4.86 -15.76 -17.19
CA LEU A 475 -3.81 -15.45 -18.14
C LEU A 475 -3.81 -16.47 -19.29
N PRO A 476 -3.45 -16.08 -20.52
CA PRO A 476 -3.24 -17.03 -21.61
C PRO A 476 -2.26 -18.14 -21.20
N GLU A 477 -2.51 -19.37 -21.63
CA GLU A 477 -1.68 -20.54 -21.26
C GLU A 477 -0.19 -20.32 -21.59
N GLU A 478 0.11 -19.75 -22.74
CA GLU A 478 1.48 -19.39 -23.14
C GLU A 478 2.16 -18.46 -22.12
N VAL A 479 1.41 -17.50 -21.57
CA VAL A 479 1.94 -16.57 -20.57
C VAL A 479 2.16 -17.28 -19.23
N GLN A 480 1.23 -18.12 -18.79
CA GLN A 480 1.39 -18.94 -17.60
C GLN A 480 2.63 -19.84 -17.69
N LEU A 481 2.85 -20.48 -18.84
CA LEU A 481 4.02 -21.31 -19.09
C LEU A 481 5.34 -20.49 -19.04
N LYS A 482 5.34 -19.26 -19.59
CA LYS A 482 6.50 -18.35 -19.50
C LYS A 482 6.81 -17.97 -18.05
N ILE A 483 5.82 -17.61 -17.25
CA ILE A 483 6.00 -17.31 -15.83
C ILE A 483 6.61 -18.51 -15.10
N LYS A 484 6.03 -19.69 -15.29
CA LYS A 484 6.51 -20.92 -14.69
C LYS A 484 7.96 -21.25 -15.10
N ALA A 485 8.30 -21.04 -16.37
CA ALA A 485 9.66 -21.24 -16.87
C ALA A 485 10.66 -20.28 -16.23
N ILE A 486 10.26 -19.04 -15.92
CA ILE A 486 11.11 -18.09 -15.19
C ILE A 486 11.38 -18.62 -13.78
N VAL A 487 10.34 -19.05 -13.03
CA VAL A 487 10.52 -19.63 -11.69
C VAL A 487 11.44 -20.85 -11.72
N GLN A 488 11.24 -21.76 -12.68
CA GLN A 488 12.09 -22.95 -12.83
C GLN A 488 13.56 -22.61 -13.17
N ARG A 489 13.79 -21.60 -14.00
CA ARG A 489 15.13 -21.10 -14.31
C ARG A 489 15.81 -20.55 -13.06
N GLU A 490 15.12 -19.76 -12.26
CA GLU A 490 15.65 -19.20 -11.02
C GLU A 490 15.99 -20.30 -10.01
N GLN A 491 15.15 -21.33 -9.90
CA GLN A 491 15.43 -22.50 -9.04
C GLN A 491 16.70 -23.22 -9.51
N ALA A 492 16.81 -23.57 -10.78
CA ALA A 492 17.97 -24.25 -11.33
C ALA A 492 19.27 -23.45 -11.16
N TRP A 493 19.20 -22.12 -11.35
CA TRP A 493 20.37 -21.24 -11.16
C TRP A 493 20.87 -21.20 -9.72
N ILE A 494 19.96 -21.26 -8.73
CA ILE A 494 20.34 -21.31 -7.31
C ILE A 494 20.92 -22.67 -6.96
N ASP A 495 20.34 -23.75 -7.47
CA ASP A 495 20.82 -25.11 -7.22
C ASP A 495 22.23 -25.32 -7.81
N ASP A 496 22.52 -24.76 -8.99
CA ASP A 496 23.84 -24.79 -9.61
C ASP A 496 24.92 -23.99 -8.85
N LYS A 497 24.54 -22.94 -8.12
CA LYS A 497 25.47 -22.13 -7.32
C LYS A 497 25.95 -22.83 -6.03
N GLU A 498 25.20 -23.79 -5.54
CA GLU A 498 25.49 -24.52 -4.30
C GLU A 498 26.14 -25.91 -4.60
N ALA A 499 26.13 -26.37 -5.85
CA ALA A 499 26.77 -27.58 -6.30
C ALA A 499 28.28 -27.34 -6.62
#